data_45a2d6bbcbecc3c49ad908762ea6b6a7
#
_entry.id   45a2d6bbcbecc3c49ad908762ea6b6a7
#
_cell.length_a   1.000
_cell.length_b   1.000
_cell.length_c   1.000
_cell.angle_alpha   90.00
_cell.angle_beta   90.00
_cell.angle_gamma   90.00
#
_symmetry.space_group_name_H-M   'P 1'
#
loop_
_entity.id
_entity.type
_entity.pdbx_description
1 polymer ?
#
loop_
_entity_poly.entity_id
_entity_poly.type
_entity_poly.pdbx_seq_one_letter_code
_entity_poly.pdbx_strand_id
1 'polypeptide(L)'
;MQDKKLSFAIFGNEYQAGKSVGIEHVLSSLYECDAEIYVDRPFYEYLSRELNVDVKAAGVFDGYNFDVDYAISIGGDGTFLKAANRVLAKGTPVIGVNTGRLGFLAEVLPTEFKEALAEMYGETCKIEKHTVIQVDVNPCGTAESLPIEGSPYALNDIAI
;
A
#
# COMPACT_ATOMS: atom_id res chain seq x y z
N MET A 1 27.34 -8.19 -10.28
CA MET A 1 26.03 -7.49 -10.32
C MET A 1 25.71 -7.10 -8.88
N GLN A 2 25.56 -5.82 -8.59
CA GLN A 2 25.06 -5.40 -7.28
C GLN A 2 23.63 -5.95 -7.20
N ASP A 3 23.35 -6.80 -6.21
CA ASP A 3 21.98 -7.25 -5.96
C ASP A 3 21.14 -6.02 -5.67
N LYS A 4 20.21 -5.70 -6.56
CA LYS A 4 19.31 -4.56 -6.42
C LYS A 4 18.42 -4.83 -5.21
N LYS A 5 18.60 -4.07 -4.14
CA LYS A 5 17.77 -4.14 -2.96
C LYS A 5 16.58 -3.18 -3.18
N LEU A 6 15.37 -3.73 -3.27
CA LEU A 6 14.16 -2.92 -3.38
C LEU A 6 13.58 -2.63 -2.00
N SER A 7 13.00 -1.45 -1.89
CA SER A 7 12.31 -0.96 -0.70
C SER A 7 10.79 -0.93 -0.90
N PHE A 8 10.05 -1.34 0.14
CA PHE A 8 8.61 -1.48 0.10
C PHE A 8 7.93 -0.82 1.29
N ALA A 9 6.89 -0.02 1.05
CA ALA A 9 5.97 0.44 2.08
C ALA A 9 4.77 -0.51 2.15
N ILE A 10 4.49 -1.08 3.31
CA ILE A 10 3.40 -2.04 3.52
C ILE A 10 2.24 -1.37 4.25
N PHE A 11 1.08 -1.44 3.63
CA PHE A 11 -0.21 -1.04 4.18
C PHE A 11 -1.11 -2.26 4.34
N GLY A 12 -1.87 -2.32 5.40
CA GLY A 12 -2.80 -3.40 5.65
C GLY A 12 -4.07 -2.91 6.33
N ASN A 13 -5.02 -3.83 6.46
CA ASN A 13 -6.25 -3.59 7.18
C ASN A 13 -6.18 -4.24 8.57
N GLU A 14 -6.28 -3.43 9.60
CA GLU A 14 -6.26 -3.83 11.01
C GLU A 14 -7.52 -4.58 11.49
N TYR A 15 -8.56 -4.64 10.65
CA TYR A 15 -9.83 -5.31 10.98
C TYR A 15 -10.00 -6.69 10.37
N GLN A 16 -8.94 -7.30 9.81
CA GLN A 16 -9.01 -8.60 9.16
C GLN A 16 -8.68 -9.75 10.11
N ALA A 17 -9.56 -10.05 11.05
CA ALA A 17 -9.42 -11.25 11.87
C ALA A 17 -9.31 -12.54 11.01
N GLY A 18 -8.29 -13.36 11.26
CA GLY A 18 -8.16 -14.70 10.68
C GLY A 18 -7.37 -14.83 9.37
N LYS A 19 -6.66 -13.79 8.90
CA LYS A 19 -5.93 -13.82 7.60
C LYS A 19 -4.41 -13.80 7.72
N SER A 20 -3.84 -14.30 8.81
CA SER A 20 -2.40 -14.34 9.06
C SER A 20 -1.61 -15.07 7.97
N VAL A 21 -2.13 -16.19 7.45
CA VAL A 21 -1.43 -17.03 6.45
C VAL A 21 -1.07 -16.25 5.18
N GLY A 22 -1.99 -15.46 4.64
CA GLY A 22 -1.72 -14.64 3.45
C GLY A 22 -0.71 -13.54 3.71
N ILE A 23 -0.79 -12.90 4.88
CA ILE A 23 0.16 -11.87 5.31
C ILE A 23 1.55 -12.47 5.50
N GLU A 24 1.65 -13.61 6.19
CA GLU A 24 2.91 -14.32 6.40
C GLU A 24 3.55 -14.75 5.09
N HIS A 25 2.75 -15.16 4.11
CA HIS A 25 3.24 -15.52 2.77
C HIS A 25 3.89 -14.33 2.07
N VAL A 26 3.23 -13.17 2.11
CA VAL A 26 3.78 -11.93 1.53
C VAL A 26 5.08 -11.53 2.23
N LEU A 27 5.09 -11.51 3.56
CA LEU A 27 6.28 -11.14 4.34
C LEU A 27 7.44 -12.11 4.10
N SER A 28 7.17 -13.43 4.07
CA SER A 28 8.18 -14.44 3.79
C SER A 28 8.81 -14.25 2.41
N SER A 29 8.00 -13.96 1.38
CA SER A 29 8.49 -13.70 0.04
C SER A 29 9.42 -12.48 -0.02
N LEU A 30 9.08 -11.41 0.72
CA LEU A 30 9.91 -10.22 0.82
C LEU A 30 11.24 -10.51 1.55
N TYR A 31 11.21 -11.31 2.62
CA TYR A 31 12.43 -11.70 3.35
C TYR A 31 13.36 -12.57 2.51
N GLU A 32 12.83 -13.48 1.70
CA GLU A 32 13.62 -14.31 0.78
C GLU A 32 14.40 -13.48 -0.24
N CYS A 33 13.89 -12.30 -0.61
CA CYS A 33 14.54 -11.38 -1.54
C CYS A 33 15.40 -10.30 -0.83
N ASP A 34 15.60 -10.40 0.48
CA ASP A 34 16.29 -9.38 1.30
C ASP A 34 15.73 -7.96 1.08
N ALA A 35 14.42 -7.85 0.88
CA ALA A 35 13.75 -6.58 0.65
C ALA A 35 13.82 -5.67 1.88
N GLU A 36 13.91 -4.36 1.65
CA GLU A 36 13.83 -3.37 2.71
C GLU A 36 12.35 -3.00 2.97
N ILE A 37 11.85 -3.29 4.18
CA ILE A 37 10.44 -3.23 4.51
C ILE A 37 10.16 -2.08 5.47
N TYR A 38 9.28 -1.18 5.07
CA TYR A 38 8.70 -0.14 5.91
C TYR A 38 7.21 -0.42 6.11
N VAL A 39 6.70 -0.32 7.33
CA VAL A 39 5.31 -0.68 7.64
C VAL A 39 4.55 0.52 8.18
N ASP A 40 3.33 0.74 7.68
CA ASP A 40 2.38 1.73 8.22
C ASP A 40 2.08 1.40 9.69
N ARG A 41 2.22 2.37 10.59
CA ARG A 41 2.15 2.13 12.05
C ARG A 41 0.90 1.39 12.51
N PRO A 42 -0.32 1.76 12.11
CA PRO A 42 -1.52 1.02 12.53
C PRO A 42 -1.45 -0.45 12.15
N PHE A 43 -0.94 -0.75 10.95
CA PHE A 43 -0.81 -2.13 10.51
C PHE A 43 0.30 -2.89 11.23
N TYR A 44 1.44 -2.24 11.51
CA TYR A 44 2.51 -2.82 12.32
C TYR A 44 2.04 -3.20 13.72
N GLU A 45 1.29 -2.31 14.38
CA GLU A 45 0.73 -2.58 15.70
C GLU A 45 -0.28 -3.75 15.68
N TYR A 46 -1.11 -3.82 14.65
CA TYR A 46 -2.02 -4.94 14.46
C TYR A 46 -1.27 -6.27 14.28
N LEU A 47 -0.24 -6.31 13.41
CA LEU A 47 0.58 -7.51 13.20
C LEU A 47 1.23 -7.99 14.49
N SER A 48 1.79 -7.08 15.27
CA SER A 48 2.53 -7.40 16.47
C SER A 48 1.63 -7.79 17.64
N ARG A 49 0.50 -7.08 17.84
CA ARG A 49 -0.36 -7.25 19.04
C ARG A 49 -1.47 -8.25 18.84
N GLU A 50 -2.12 -8.25 17.68
CA GLU A 50 -3.30 -9.07 17.43
C GLU A 50 -2.95 -10.39 16.75
N LEU A 51 -2.03 -10.36 15.78
CA LEU A 51 -1.62 -11.57 15.06
C LEU A 51 -0.36 -12.22 15.62
N ASN A 52 0.33 -11.54 16.54
CA ASN A 52 1.58 -12.03 17.15
C ASN A 52 2.66 -12.37 16.10
N VAL A 53 2.67 -11.61 14.99
CA VAL A 53 3.63 -11.74 13.89
C VAL A 53 4.83 -10.84 14.17
N ASP A 54 6.03 -11.41 14.23
CA ASP A 54 7.27 -10.66 14.33
C ASP A 54 7.69 -10.16 12.95
N VAL A 55 7.53 -8.85 12.72
CA VAL A 55 7.86 -8.22 11.43
C VAL A 55 9.26 -7.65 11.48
N LYS A 56 10.15 -8.18 10.64
CA LYS A 56 11.50 -7.65 10.43
C LYS A 56 11.43 -6.41 9.54
N ALA A 57 10.98 -5.29 10.10
CA ALA A 57 10.88 -4.04 9.40
C ALA A 57 12.18 -3.21 9.54
N ALA A 58 12.60 -2.56 8.46
CA ALA A 58 13.65 -1.55 8.48
C ALA A 58 13.17 -0.27 9.17
N GLY A 59 11.87 0.01 9.10
CA GLY A 59 11.23 1.12 9.78
C GLY A 59 9.71 1.02 9.85
N VAL A 60 9.14 1.82 10.74
CA VAL A 60 7.70 2.03 10.87
C VAL A 60 7.42 3.50 10.63
N PHE A 61 6.44 3.80 9.79
CA PHE A 61 6.15 5.18 9.41
C PHE A 61 4.72 5.60 9.75
N ASP A 62 4.57 6.89 9.90
CA ASP A 62 3.29 7.57 10.07
C ASP A 62 3.05 8.55 8.92
N GLY A 63 1.79 8.77 8.56
CA GLY A 63 1.45 9.75 7.54
C GLY A 63 2.16 9.49 6.22
N TYR A 64 2.79 10.52 5.68
CA TYR A 64 3.44 10.51 4.37
C TYR A 64 4.97 10.43 4.46
N ASN A 65 5.54 10.20 5.65
CA ASN A 65 6.98 10.24 5.89
C ASN A 65 7.64 8.89 5.59
N PHE A 66 7.67 8.52 4.32
CA PHE A 66 8.38 7.37 3.79
C PHE A 66 8.78 7.63 2.33
N ASP A 67 9.85 6.97 1.88
CA ASP A 67 10.32 7.00 0.50
C ASP A 67 10.77 5.59 0.12
N VAL A 68 10.13 4.99 -0.89
CA VAL A 68 10.30 3.58 -1.27
C VAL A 68 10.10 3.38 -2.76
N ASP A 69 10.60 2.25 -3.29
CA ASP A 69 10.43 1.89 -4.69
C ASP A 69 8.99 1.48 -5.03
N TYR A 70 8.33 0.76 -4.12
CA TYR A 70 6.97 0.26 -4.30
C TYR A 70 6.16 0.34 -3.01
N ALA A 71 4.85 0.43 -3.14
CA ALA A 71 3.91 0.25 -2.03
C ALA A 71 3.12 -1.05 -2.21
N ILE A 72 2.91 -1.78 -1.12
CA ILE A 72 2.13 -3.01 -1.06
C ILE A 72 0.91 -2.76 -0.18
N SER A 73 -0.27 -3.01 -0.74
CA SER A 73 -1.53 -2.99 -0.01
C SER A 73 -1.98 -4.43 0.25
N ILE A 74 -2.06 -4.85 1.50
CA ILE A 74 -2.52 -6.19 1.90
C ILE A 74 -3.94 -6.09 2.45
N GLY A 75 -4.93 -6.48 1.64
CA GLY A 75 -6.34 -6.35 2.00
C GLY A 75 -7.27 -6.43 0.82
N GLY A 76 -8.30 -5.62 0.79
CA GLY A 76 -9.22 -5.41 -0.33
C GLY A 76 -9.05 -4.02 -0.95
N ASP A 77 -10.02 -3.64 -1.79
CA ASP A 77 -10.00 -2.35 -2.50
C ASP A 77 -9.91 -1.13 -1.57
N GLY A 78 -10.56 -1.17 -0.41
CA GLY A 78 -10.46 -0.08 0.57
C GLY A 78 -9.04 0.12 1.12
N THR A 79 -8.30 -0.97 1.35
CA THR A 79 -6.90 -0.91 1.76
C THR A 79 -6.03 -0.40 0.62
N PHE A 80 -6.32 -0.81 -0.61
CA PHE A 80 -5.63 -0.31 -1.80
C PHE A 80 -5.81 1.20 -1.96
N LEU A 81 -7.05 1.71 -1.84
CA LEU A 81 -7.33 3.14 -1.89
C LEU A 81 -6.60 3.93 -0.80
N LYS A 82 -6.54 3.37 0.43
CA LYS A 82 -5.75 3.95 1.53
C LYS A 82 -4.27 4.07 1.15
N ALA A 83 -3.67 3.00 0.62
CA ALA A 83 -2.27 2.99 0.18
C ALA A 83 -2.04 3.97 -0.98
N ALA A 84 -2.92 3.95 -2.00
CA ALA A 84 -2.86 4.86 -3.14
C ALA A 84 -2.85 6.32 -2.69
N ASN A 85 -3.75 6.72 -1.80
CA ASN A 85 -3.79 8.08 -1.26
C ASN A 85 -2.48 8.51 -0.56
N ARG A 86 -1.76 7.59 0.01
CA ARG A 86 -0.49 7.87 0.71
C ARG A 86 0.70 8.05 -0.25
N VAL A 87 0.61 7.50 -1.47
CA VAL A 87 1.70 7.55 -2.47
C VAL A 87 1.43 8.52 -3.61
N LEU A 88 0.23 9.09 -3.72
CA LEU A 88 -0.17 9.95 -4.85
C LEU A 88 0.83 11.05 -5.19
N ALA A 89 1.29 11.82 -4.18
CA ALA A 89 2.24 12.91 -4.38
C ALA A 89 3.66 12.42 -4.70
N LYS A 90 3.93 11.13 -4.48
CA LYS A 90 5.26 10.52 -4.66
C LYS A 90 5.40 9.81 -6.01
N GLY A 91 4.28 9.43 -6.63
CA GLY A 91 4.28 8.63 -7.86
C GLY A 91 4.78 7.19 -7.66
N THR A 92 4.84 6.71 -6.40
CA THR A 92 5.26 5.35 -6.08
C THR A 92 4.21 4.35 -6.59
N PRO A 93 4.59 3.33 -7.36
CA PRO A 93 3.67 2.29 -7.80
C PRO A 93 3.09 1.48 -6.63
N VAL A 94 1.82 1.11 -6.74
CA VAL A 94 1.11 0.32 -5.73
C VAL A 94 0.73 -1.04 -6.29
N ILE A 95 1.01 -2.10 -5.54
CA ILE A 95 0.49 -3.45 -5.81
C ILE A 95 -0.53 -3.82 -4.74
N GLY A 96 -1.70 -4.33 -5.16
CA GLY A 96 -2.75 -4.79 -4.28
C GLY A 96 -2.75 -6.30 -4.12
N VAL A 97 -2.44 -6.78 -2.91
CA VAL A 97 -2.54 -8.19 -2.55
C VAL A 97 -3.87 -8.44 -1.85
N ASN A 98 -4.73 -9.18 -2.52
CA ASN A 98 -6.08 -9.45 -2.02
C ASN A 98 -6.08 -10.63 -1.03
N THR A 99 -6.41 -10.34 0.21
CA THR A 99 -6.54 -11.35 1.27
C THR A 99 -8.00 -11.71 1.57
N GLY A 100 -8.95 -11.21 0.79
CA GLY A 100 -10.38 -11.39 0.99
C GLY A 100 -11.14 -11.81 -0.24
N ARG A 101 -12.28 -11.15 -0.46
CA ARG A 101 -13.05 -11.30 -1.70
C ARG A 101 -12.33 -10.53 -2.80
N LEU A 102 -12.28 -11.12 -3.99
CA LEU A 102 -11.71 -10.45 -5.16
C LEU A 102 -12.45 -9.13 -5.40
N GLY A 103 -11.68 -8.06 -5.50
CA GLY A 103 -12.14 -6.70 -5.80
C GLY A 103 -11.78 -6.30 -7.23
N PHE A 104 -11.79 -5.00 -7.49
CA PHE A 104 -11.44 -4.42 -8.79
C PHE A 104 -10.03 -3.80 -8.81
N LEU A 105 -9.43 -3.55 -7.65
CA LEU A 105 -8.16 -2.84 -7.51
C LEU A 105 -7.06 -3.74 -6.94
N ALA A 106 -7.38 -4.59 -5.96
CA ALA A 106 -6.45 -5.54 -5.39
C ALA A 106 -6.64 -6.90 -6.07
N GLU A 107 -5.80 -7.22 -7.04
CA GLU A 107 -5.98 -8.38 -7.94
C GLU A 107 -5.02 -9.52 -7.63
N VAL A 108 -3.87 -9.27 -7.03
CA VAL A 108 -2.84 -10.29 -6.78
C VAL A 108 -3.24 -11.13 -5.57
N LEU A 109 -3.25 -12.45 -5.74
CA LEU A 109 -3.44 -13.36 -4.61
C LEU A 109 -2.13 -13.51 -3.81
N PRO A 110 -2.19 -13.77 -2.49
CA PRO A 110 -0.97 -14.01 -1.69
C PRO A 110 -0.08 -15.12 -2.26
N THR A 111 -0.68 -16.15 -2.88
CA THR A 111 0.02 -17.26 -3.51
C THR A 111 0.75 -16.88 -4.80
N GLU A 112 0.32 -15.80 -5.46
CA GLU A 112 0.90 -15.28 -6.72
C GLU A 112 1.89 -14.14 -6.46
N PHE A 113 2.00 -13.69 -5.21
CA PHE A 113 2.82 -12.53 -4.87
C PHE A 113 4.31 -12.76 -5.14
N LYS A 114 4.79 -13.99 -4.99
CA LYS A 114 6.19 -14.33 -5.24
C LYS A 114 6.58 -14.14 -6.72
N GLU A 115 5.68 -14.51 -7.64
CA GLU A 115 5.85 -14.28 -9.07
C GLU A 115 5.83 -12.79 -9.40
N ALA A 116 4.87 -12.05 -8.85
CA ALA A 116 4.80 -10.59 -9.03
C ALA A 116 6.07 -9.90 -8.49
N LEU A 117 6.60 -10.36 -7.36
CA LEU A 117 7.83 -9.84 -6.79
C LEU A 117 9.03 -10.12 -7.71
N ALA A 118 9.11 -11.30 -8.30
CA ALA A 118 10.16 -11.64 -9.28
C ALA A 118 10.11 -10.73 -10.51
N GLU A 119 8.91 -10.37 -10.99
CA GLU A 119 8.74 -9.41 -12.09
C GLU A 119 9.20 -7.99 -11.71
N MET A 120 8.97 -7.55 -10.46
CA MET A 120 9.45 -6.25 -9.97
C MET A 120 10.98 -6.20 -9.94
N TYR A 121 11.63 -7.24 -9.42
CA TYR A 121 13.09 -7.33 -9.41
C TYR A 121 13.69 -7.46 -10.82
N GLY A 122 12.98 -8.14 -11.72
CA GLY A 122 13.34 -8.29 -13.14
C GLY A 122 13.02 -7.07 -14.00
N GLU A 123 12.36 -6.04 -13.44
CA GLU A 123 11.88 -4.86 -14.19
C GLU A 123 10.97 -5.22 -15.39
N THR A 124 10.25 -6.33 -15.29
CA THR A 124 9.34 -6.84 -16.32
C THR A 124 7.87 -6.55 -16.01
N CYS A 125 7.55 -6.06 -14.80
CA CYS A 125 6.20 -5.74 -14.41
C CYS A 125 5.64 -4.56 -15.21
N LYS A 126 4.37 -4.69 -15.62
CA LYS A 126 3.65 -3.60 -16.28
C LYS A 126 3.03 -2.68 -15.24
N ILE A 127 3.40 -1.40 -15.28
CA ILE A 127 2.79 -0.37 -14.43
C ILE A 127 1.68 0.33 -15.19
N GLU A 128 0.45 0.23 -14.69
CA GLU A 128 -0.70 0.97 -15.22
C GLU A 128 -0.83 2.34 -14.55
N LYS A 129 -1.12 3.35 -15.36
CA LYS A 129 -1.33 4.71 -14.87
C LYS A 129 -2.83 4.98 -14.75
N HIS A 130 -3.26 5.33 -13.57
CA HIS A 130 -4.63 5.72 -13.31
C HIS A 130 -4.78 7.24 -13.17
N THR A 131 -5.91 7.77 -13.65
CA THR A 131 -6.28 9.16 -13.44
C THR A 131 -6.75 9.36 -12.00
N VAL A 132 -6.30 10.45 -11.40
CA VAL A 132 -6.68 10.86 -10.04
C VAL A 132 -7.42 12.19 -10.14
N ILE A 133 -8.51 12.33 -9.40
CA ILE A 133 -9.31 13.54 -9.28
C ILE A 133 -8.82 14.32 -8.07
N GLN A 134 -8.51 15.60 -8.24
CA GLN A 134 -8.26 16.52 -7.12
C GLN A 134 -9.51 17.34 -6.85
N VAL A 135 -9.81 17.55 -5.57
CA VAL A 135 -10.94 18.38 -5.10
C VAL A 135 -10.40 19.61 -4.39
N ASP A 136 -10.90 20.76 -4.79
CA ASP A 136 -10.70 22.01 -4.08
C ASP A 136 -12.07 22.54 -3.65
N VAL A 137 -12.25 22.84 -2.36
CA VAL A 137 -13.48 23.40 -1.81
C VAL A 137 -13.29 24.89 -1.55
N ASN A 138 -13.99 25.72 -2.31
CA ASN A 138 -13.95 27.17 -2.14
C ASN A 138 -15.29 27.68 -1.62
N PRO A 139 -15.32 28.49 -0.55
CA PRO A 139 -16.53 29.16 -0.14
C PRO A 139 -17.05 30.07 -1.26
N CYS A 140 -18.37 30.15 -1.40
CA CYS A 140 -18.98 31.01 -2.40
C CYS A 140 -18.48 32.46 -2.26
N GLY A 141 -17.88 33.01 -3.32
CA GLY A 141 -17.39 34.39 -3.36
C GLY A 141 -15.98 34.63 -2.79
N THR A 142 -15.23 33.59 -2.46
CA THR A 142 -13.82 33.70 -2.05
C THR A 142 -12.89 32.94 -2.98
N ALA A 143 -11.62 33.38 -3.07
CA ALA A 143 -10.57 32.67 -3.79
C ALA A 143 -9.76 31.73 -2.85
N GLU A 144 -10.10 31.70 -1.57
CA GLU A 144 -9.42 30.87 -0.58
C GLU A 144 -10.06 29.47 -0.53
N SER A 145 -9.24 28.43 -0.73
CA SER A 145 -9.68 27.04 -0.55
C SER A 145 -9.79 26.70 0.95
N LEU A 146 -10.87 26.01 1.31
CA LEU A 146 -11.02 25.45 2.66
C LEU A 146 -10.15 24.18 2.78
N PRO A 147 -9.56 23.95 3.97
CA PRO A 147 -8.86 22.70 4.24
C PRO A 147 -9.85 21.52 4.20
N ILE A 148 -9.49 20.49 3.47
CA ILE A 148 -10.23 19.21 3.42
C ILE A 148 -9.61 18.28 4.45
N GLU A 149 -10.43 17.72 5.35
CA GLU A 149 -9.97 16.67 6.24
C GLU A 149 -9.63 15.40 5.43
N GLY A 150 -8.36 14.97 5.49
CA GLY A 150 -7.86 13.82 4.74
C GLY A 150 -7.13 14.18 3.46
N SER A 151 -7.26 13.35 2.44
CA SER A 151 -6.62 13.57 1.15
C SER A 151 -7.55 14.34 0.20
N PRO A 152 -7.07 15.40 -0.48
CA PRO A 152 -7.85 16.12 -1.49
C PRO A 152 -7.96 15.32 -2.81
N TYR A 153 -7.47 14.10 -2.85
CA TYR A 153 -7.41 13.28 -4.06
C TYR A 153 -8.32 12.07 -3.96
N ALA A 154 -8.93 11.70 -5.09
CA ALA A 154 -9.71 10.49 -5.22
C ALA A 154 -9.30 9.71 -6.48
N LEU A 155 -9.15 8.40 -6.33
CA LEU A 155 -8.84 7.49 -7.42
C LEU A 155 -10.10 7.06 -8.17
N ASN A 156 -11.24 6.97 -7.49
CA ASN A 156 -12.48 6.42 -8.03
C ASN A 156 -13.59 7.45 -8.14
N ASP A 157 -14.11 7.95 -7.01
CA ASP A 157 -15.18 8.94 -6.98
C ASP A 157 -15.09 9.87 -5.76
N ILE A 158 -15.94 10.89 -5.76
CA ILE A 158 -16.08 11.88 -4.70
C ILE A 158 -17.56 11.96 -4.36
N ALA A 159 -17.89 11.66 -3.10
CA ALA A 159 -19.22 11.84 -2.55
C ALA A 159 -19.28 13.15 -1.74
N ILE A 160 -20.33 13.95 -1.97
CA ILE A 160 -20.62 15.21 -1.27
C ILE A 160 -21.91 15.06 -0.46
#